data_9d02422d4fec7d7b2b2b68a8f78db701
#
_entry.id   9d02422d4fec7d7b2b2b68a8f78db701
#
_cell.length_a   1.000
_cell.length_b   1.000
_cell.length_c   1.000
_cell.angle_alpha   90.00
_cell.angle_beta   90.00
_cell.angle_gamma   90.00
#
_symmetry.space_group_name_H-M   'P 1'
#
loop_
_entity.id
_entity.type
_entity.pdbx_description
1 polymer ?
#
loop_
_entity_poly.entity_id
_entity_poly.type
_entity_poly.pdbx_seq_one_letter_code
_entity_poly.pdbx_strand_id
1 'polypeptide(L)'
;ADAAHAAGALAVVDNTFLSPIWQRPLALGADLVMHSTTKYLNGHSDVVGGAVIAATPELMNNLSWWANAIGVTGAPFDSFLTLRGVRTLHARMRVHAENAAAVVECLTRHPAVARVYYPGLPGHAGHEIARRQQSGFGAMLSFELRGGAAAVEAFLAELECFTLAESLGGVESLISHPASMTHAAMEESARLRAGIGVGLLRVSVGIEDPADLVADLDAGLERAVRAEPAPHLRRHAS
;
A
#
# COMPACT_ATOMS: atom_id res chain seq x y z
N ALA A 1 -18.07 -3.36 12.32
CA ALA A 1 -19.24 -4.23 12.11
C ALA A 1 -20.46 -3.74 12.89
N ASP A 2 -20.38 -3.52 14.21
CA ASP A 2 -21.52 -3.21 15.08
C ASP A 2 -22.39 -2.04 14.58
N ALA A 3 -21.78 -0.96 14.09
CA ALA A 3 -22.52 0.19 13.56
C ALA A 3 -23.29 -0.15 12.26
N ALA A 4 -22.74 -1.02 11.41
CA ALA A 4 -23.41 -1.50 10.20
C ALA A 4 -24.58 -2.40 10.59
N HIS A 5 -24.38 -3.34 11.49
CA HIS A 5 -25.42 -4.26 11.98
C HIS A 5 -26.55 -3.52 12.69
N ALA A 6 -26.23 -2.52 13.50
CA ALA A 6 -27.26 -1.66 14.14
C ALA A 6 -28.14 -0.90 13.13
N ALA A 7 -27.62 -0.65 11.93
CA ALA A 7 -28.36 -0.05 10.82
C ALA A 7 -28.99 -1.08 9.86
N GLY A 8 -28.94 -2.39 10.17
CA GLY A 8 -29.44 -3.46 9.31
C GLY A 8 -28.62 -3.68 8.04
N ALA A 9 -27.36 -3.23 8.00
CA ALA A 9 -26.48 -3.35 6.87
C ALA A 9 -25.39 -4.42 7.10
N LEU A 10 -24.84 -4.96 6.01
CA LEU A 10 -23.67 -5.84 6.05
C LEU A 10 -22.38 -5.04 6.19
N ALA A 11 -21.43 -5.58 6.96
CA ALA A 11 -20.07 -5.07 7.06
C ALA A 11 -19.18 -5.79 6.05
N VAL A 12 -18.76 -5.08 5.00
CA VAL A 12 -17.84 -5.58 3.97
C VAL A 12 -16.46 -4.93 4.15
N VAL A 13 -15.42 -5.73 4.22
CA VAL A 13 -14.05 -5.25 4.42
C VAL A 13 -13.17 -5.66 3.26
N ASP A 14 -12.54 -4.68 2.59
CA ASP A 14 -11.43 -4.94 1.69
C ASP A 14 -10.15 -5.13 2.53
N ASN A 15 -9.64 -6.37 2.53
CA ASN A 15 -8.47 -6.76 3.30
C ASN A 15 -7.23 -7.00 2.41
N THR A 16 -7.23 -6.41 1.23
CA THR A 16 -6.17 -6.62 0.23
C THR A 16 -4.77 -6.28 0.77
N PHE A 17 -4.61 -5.18 1.52
CA PHE A 17 -3.31 -4.69 1.96
C PHE A 17 -2.67 -5.52 3.08
N LEU A 18 -3.47 -6.16 3.91
CA LEU A 18 -2.98 -6.91 5.06
C LEU A 18 -2.98 -8.42 4.83
N SER A 19 -3.79 -8.90 3.88
CA SER A 19 -4.03 -10.32 3.69
C SER A 19 -4.56 -11.00 4.96
N PRO A 20 -4.95 -12.27 4.95
CA PRO A 20 -5.37 -12.98 6.16
C PRO A 20 -4.21 -13.24 7.15
N ILE A 21 -2.97 -12.91 6.77
CA ILE A 21 -1.79 -13.07 7.64
C ILE A 21 -1.81 -12.01 8.75
N TRP A 22 -2.08 -10.73 8.40
CA TRP A 22 -2.01 -9.63 9.36
C TRP A 22 -3.37 -9.19 9.89
N GLN A 23 -4.47 -9.44 9.17
CA GLN A 23 -5.80 -9.09 9.63
C GLN A 23 -6.83 -10.13 9.20
N ARG A 24 -7.75 -10.49 10.11
CA ARG A 24 -8.83 -11.45 9.89
C ARG A 24 -10.18 -10.80 10.19
N PRO A 25 -10.76 -10.02 9.24
CA PRO A 25 -11.94 -9.23 9.50
C PRO A 25 -13.20 -10.05 9.90
N LEU A 26 -13.35 -11.29 9.44
CA LEU A 26 -14.46 -12.16 9.87
C LEU A 26 -14.43 -12.38 11.39
N ALA A 27 -13.24 -12.54 11.99
CA ALA A 27 -13.09 -12.67 13.43
C ALA A 27 -13.39 -11.37 14.20
N LEU A 28 -13.45 -10.23 13.48
CA LEU A 28 -13.79 -8.91 13.99
C LEU A 28 -15.25 -8.52 13.68
N GLY A 29 -16.07 -9.47 13.22
CA GLY A 29 -17.49 -9.30 12.97
C GLY A 29 -17.87 -8.86 11.56
N ALA A 30 -16.94 -8.83 10.59
CA ALA A 30 -17.29 -8.57 9.20
C ALA A 30 -18.12 -9.72 8.62
N ASP A 31 -19.09 -9.41 7.77
CA ASP A 31 -19.94 -10.39 7.07
C ASP A 31 -19.26 -10.90 5.80
N LEU A 32 -18.57 -10.01 5.10
CA LEU A 32 -17.84 -10.30 3.87
C LEU A 32 -16.42 -9.72 3.93
N VAL A 33 -15.46 -10.47 3.41
CA VAL A 33 -14.10 -10.00 3.22
C VAL A 33 -13.73 -10.12 1.75
N MET A 34 -13.32 -9.01 1.16
CA MET A 34 -12.84 -8.93 -0.20
C MET A 34 -11.31 -8.89 -0.23
N HIS A 35 -10.74 -9.53 -1.23
CA HIS A 35 -9.33 -9.41 -1.59
C HIS A 35 -9.17 -9.22 -3.09
N SER A 36 -8.36 -8.28 -3.52
CA SER A 36 -7.74 -8.35 -4.84
C SER A 36 -6.68 -9.46 -4.81
N THR A 37 -6.93 -10.57 -5.51
CA THR A 37 -5.94 -11.64 -5.63
C THR A 37 -4.75 -11.23 -6.48
N THR A 38 -4.90 -10.19 -7.30
CA THR A 38 -3.84 -9.50 -8.05
C THR A 38 -2.66 -9.07 -7.17
N LYS A 39 -2.93 -8.80 -5.87
CA LYS A 39 -1.97 -8.24 -4.92
C LYS A 39 -1.27 -9.36 -4.14
N TYR A 40 -1.11 -9.22 -2.84
CA TYR A 40 -0.37 -10.15 -1.96
C TYR A 40 -0.78 -11.62 -2.07
N LEU A 41 -2.08 -11.94 -2.32
CA LEU A 41 -2.51 -13.34 -2.37
C LEU A 41 -1.80 -14.11 -3.49
N ASN A 42 -1.81 -13.59 -4.71
CA ASN A 42 -0.99 -14.11 -5.79
C ASN A 42 0.49 -13.74 -5.60
N GLY A 43 0.78 -12.44 -5.48
CA GLY A 43 2.07 -11.87 -5.10
C GLY A 43 3.16 -11.92 -6.16
N HIS A 44 2.86 -12.25 -7.41
CA HIS A 44 3.85 -12.44 -8.48
C HIS A 44 3.57 -11.59 -9.73
N SER A 45 2.63 -10.64 -9.64
CA SER A 45 2.30 -9.66 -10.70
C SER A 45 1.89 -10.27 -12.06
N ASP A 46 1.40 -11.50 -12.06
CA ASP A 46 1.07 -12.30 -13.25
C ASP A 46 -0.41 -12.71 -13.31
N VAL A 47 -1.26 -12.26 -12.36
CA VAL A 47 -2.70 -12.54 -12.32
C VAL A 47 -3.48 -11.27 -11.99
N VAL A 48 -4.62 -11.09 -12.64
CA VAL A 48 -5.65 -10.11 -12.26
C VAL A 48 -6.90 -10.85 -11.80
N GLY A 49 -7.33 -10.63 -10.55
CA GLY A 49 -8.49 -11.33 -10.01
C GLY A 49 -8.91 -10.86 -8.62
N GLY A 50 -9.97 -11.47 -8.14
CA GLY A 50 -10.53 -11.18 -6.81
C GLY A 50 -11.06 -12.42 -6.11
N ALA A 51 -11.19 -12.32 -4.80
CA ALA A 51 -11.85 -13.32 -3.98
C ALA A 51 -12.72 -12.65 -2.93
N VAL A 52 -13.89 -13.22 -2.68
CA VAL A 52 -14.79 -12.79 -1.59
C VAL A 52 -15.03 -13.99 -0.67
N ILE A 53 -14.87 -13.76 0.62
CA ILE A 53 -15.07 -14.74 1.68
C ILE A 53 -16.29 -14.29 2.49
N ALA A 54 -17.26 -15.19 2.68
CA ALA A 54 -18.48 -14.93 3.44
C ALA A 54 -18.40 -15.55 4.84
N ALA A 55 -18.98 -14.84 5.82
CA ALA A 55 -19.07 -15.34 7.19
C ALA A 55 -20.08 -16.48 7.36
N THR A 56 -21.09 -16.57 6.49
CA THR A 56 -22.17 -17.56 6.60
C THR A 56 -22.39 -18.31 5.29
N PRO A 57 -22.90 -19.58 5.35
CA PRO A 57 -23.26 -20.33 4.15
C PRO A 57 -24.33 -19.65 3.31
N GLU A 58 -25.27 -18.92 3.91
CA GLU A 58 -26.32 -18.18 3.19
C GLU A 58 -25.72 -17.09 2.30
N LEU A 59 -24.85 -16.25 2.84
CA LEU A 59 -24.13 -15.21 2.09
C LEU A 59 -23.27 -15.84 0.99
N MET A 60 -22.61 -16.96 1.29
CA MET A 60 -21.79 -17.67 0.30
C MET A 60 -22.63 -18.20 -0.86
N ASN A 61 -23.80 -18.77 -0.58
CA ASN A 61 -24.71 -19.27 -1.62
C ASN A 61 -25.22 -18.12 -2.51
N ASN A 62 -25.60 -16.99 -1.91
CA ASN A 62 -26.01 -15.79 -2.65
C ASN A 62 -24.90 -15.28 -3.57
N LEU A 63 -23.67 -15.15 -3.06
CA LEU A 63 -22.52 -14.74 -3.87
C LEU A 63 -22.23 -15.72 -5.01
N SER A 64 -22.26 -17.02 -4.74
CA SER A 64 -22.05 -18.06 -5.75
C SER A 64 -23.10 -18.02 -6.85
N TRP A 65 -24.37 -17.79 -6.48
CA TRP A 65 -25.45 -17.62 -7.45
C TRP A 65 -25.22 -16.42 -8.35
N TRP A 66 -24.88 -15.26 -7.77
CA TRP A 66 -24.58 -14.06 -8.55
C TRP A 66 -23.36 -14.23 -9.43
N ALA A 67 -22.27 -14.80 -8.92
CA ALA A 67 -21.05 -15.04 -9.69
C ALA A 67 -21.35 -15.91 -10.93
N ASN A 68 -22.17 -16.94 -10.76
CA ASN A 68 -22.62 -17.80 -11.87
C ASN A 68 -23.55 -17.05 -12.84
N ALA A 69 -24.55 -16.30 -12.31
CA ALA A 69 -25.56 -15.64 -13.14
C ALA A 69 -24.95 -14.56 -14.06
N ILE A 70 -23.95 -13.81 -13.59
CA ILE A 70 -23.28 -12.76 -14.37
C ILE A 70 -21.95 -13.20 -15.01
N GLY A 71 -21.54 -14.46 -14.78
CA GLY A 71 -20.33 -15.02 -15.40
C GLY A 71 -19.02 -14.50 -14.82
N VAL A 72 -19.00 -13.98 -13.58
CA VAL A 72 -17.79 -13.52 -12.91
C VAL A 72 -17.09 -14.71 -12.26
N THR A 73 -16.33 -15.45 -13.04
CA THR A 73 -15.58 -16.63 -12.60
C THR A 73 -14.10 -16.48 -12.99
N GLY A 74 -13.21 -16.92 -12.12
CA GLY A 74 -11.78 -16.91 -12.41
C GLY A 74 -11.40 -17.95 -13.48
N ALA A 75 -10.44 -17.61 -14.34
CA ALA A 75 -9.86 -18.58 -15.27
C ALA A 75 -9.14 -19.70 -14.48
N PRO A 76 -9.15 -20.96 -14.96
CA PRO A 76 -8.50 -22.06 -14.25
C PRO A 76 -7.01 -21.86 -14.04
N PHE A 77 -6.28 -21.30 -15.02
CA PHE A 77 -4.86 -21.06 -14.92
C PHE A 77 -4.53 -19.96 -13.90
N ASP A 78 -5.27 -18.85 -13.90
CA ASP A 78 -5.13 -17.77 -12.93
C ASP A 78 -5.45 -18.26 -11.51
N SER A 79 -6.45 -19.13 -11.38
CA SER A 79 -6.79 -19.76 -10.10
C SER A 79 -5.66 -20.67 -9.62
N PHE A 80 -5.03 -21.43 -10.50
CA PHE A 80 -3.86 -22.25 -10.19
C PHE A 80 -2.68 -21.39 -9.71
N LEU A 81 -2.35 -20.31 -10.43
CA LEU A 81 -1.28 -19.37 -10.04
C LEU A 81 -1.57 -18.72 -8.68
N THR A 82 -2.79 -18.27 -8.46
CA THR A 82 -3.22 -17.70 -7.18
C THR A 82 -3.06 -18.71 -6.03
N LEU A 83 -3.51 -19.96 -6.22
CA LEU A 83 -3.34 -21.02 -5.22
C LEU A 83 -1.87 -21.32 -4.95
N ARG A 84 -1.03 -21.27 -5.98
CA ARG A 84 0.42 -21.43 -5.85
C ARG A 84 1.02 -20.27 -5.05
N GLY A 85 0.60 -19.03 -5.33
CA GLY A 85 1.01 -17.84 -4.59
C GLY A 85 0.62 -17.89 -3.11
N VAL A 86 -0.59 -18.31 -2.80
CA VAL A 86 -1.09 -18.46 -1.41
C VAL A 86 -0.22 -19.41 -0.58
N ARG A 87 0.36 -20.46 -1.18
CA ARG A 87 1.22 -21.40 -0.46
C ARG A 87 2.48 -20.78 0.13
N THR A 88 2.97 -19.67 -0.43
CA THR A 88 4.12 -18.92 0.07
C THR A 88 3.73 -17.63 0.78
N LEU A 89 2.44 -17.33 0.90
CA LEU A 89 1.94 -16.07 1.42
C LEU A 89 2.53 -15.73 2.80
N HIS A 90 2.54 -16.69 3.73
CA HIS A 90 3.05 -16.47 5.09
C HIS A 90 4.53 -16.07 5.08
N ALA A 91 5.35 -16.76 4.32
CA ALA A 91 6.79 -16.46 4.21
C ALA A 91 7.03 -15.09 3.57
N ARG A 92 6.31 -14.78 2.47
CA ARG A 92 6.42 -13.49 1.79
C ARG A 92 5.97 -12.34 2.69
N MET A 93 4.82 -12.44 3.34
CA MET A 93 4.31 -11.38 4.20
C MET A 93 5.24 -11.08 5.38
N ARG A 94 5.95 -12.07 5.91
CA ARG A 94 6.98 -11.85 6.92
C ARG A 94 8.13 -11.00 6.38
N VAL A 95 8.69 -11.37 5.23
CA VAL A 95 9.79 -10.62 4.61
C VAL A 95 9.34 -9.22 4.19
N HIS A 96 8.16 -9.09 3.59
CA HIS A 96 7.57 -7.78 3.28
C HIS A 96 7.52 -6.85 4.51
N ALA A 97 7.11 -7.37 5.67
CA ALA A 97 7.00 -6.55 6.88
C ALA A 97 8.38 -6.21 7.48
N GLU A 98 9.33 -7.14 7.45
CA GLU A 98 10.71 -6.92 7.86
C GLU A 98 11.37 -5.82 6.99
N ASN A 99 11.20 -5.89 5.68
CA ASN A 99 11.71 -4.90 4.74
C ASN A 99 11.01 -3.54 4.92
N ALA A 100 9.69 -3.54 5.12
CA ALA A 100 8.94 -2.30 5.38
C ALA A 100 9.43 -1.60 6.65
N ALA A 101 9.80 -2.34 7.69
CA ALA A 101 10.38 -1.75 8.90
C ALA A 101 11.71 -1.04 8.62
N ALA A 102 12.61 -1.65 7.85
CA ALA A 102 13.87 -1.05 7.44
C ALA A 102 13.67 0.21 6.59
N VAL A 103 12.76 0.15 5.62
CA VAL A 103 12.39 1.29 4.76
C VAL A 103 11.79 2.44 5.58
N VAL A 104 10.88 2.14 6.51
CA VAL A 104 10.28 3.17 7.39
C VAL A 104 11.33 3.82 8.28
N GLU A 105 12.28 3.05 8.80
CA GLU A 105 13.38 3.57 9.62
C GLU A 105 14.28 4.51 8.82
N CYS A 106 14.68 4.13 7.60
CA CYS A 106 15.44 4.96 6.67
C CYS A 106 14.71 6.29 6.41
N LEU A 107 13.47 6.21 5.93
CA LEU A 107 12.66 7.39 5.59
C LEU A 107 12.41 8.33 6.77
N THR A 108 12.17 7.78 7.96
CA THR A 108 11.86 8.58 9.16
C THR A 108 13.05 9.40 9.63
N ARG A 109 14.27 8.94 9.38
CA ARG A 109 15.50 9.61 9.80
C ARG A 109 16.03 10.62 8.79
N HIS A 110 15.60 10.55 7.55
CA HIS A 110 16.20 11.34 6.48
C HIS A 110 15.63 12.76 6.41
N PRO A 111 16.47 13.82 6.33
CA PRO A 111 16.03 15.22 6.37
C PRO A 111 15.19 15.64 5.15
N ALA A 112 15.33 15.01 3.98
CA ALA A 112 14.51 15.27 2.81
C ALA A 112 13.04 14.85 3.00
N VAL A 113 12.76 13.98 3.97
CA VAL A 113 11.41 13.47 4.24
C VAL A 113 10.69 14.42 5.20
N ALA A 114 9.56 14.94 4.76
CA ALA A 114 8.70 15.79 5.58
C ALA A 114 7.85 14.96 6.56
N ARG A 115 7.35 13.83 6.08
CA ARG A 115 6.47 12.93 6.85
C ARG A 115 6.45 11.53 6.28
N VAL A 116 6.28 10.54 7.15
CA VAL A 116 6.01 9.14 6.80
C VAL A 116 4.63 8.76 7.32
N TYR A 117 3.83 8.11 6.47
CA TYR A 117 2.50 7.60 6.79
C TYR A 117 2.56 6.06 6.80
N TYR A 118 2.62 5.49 7.97
CA TYR A 118 2.66 4.05 8.19
C TYR A 118 1.96 3.70 9.50
N PRO A 119 1.00 2.76 9.49
CA PRO A 119 0.23 2.42 10.70
C PRO A 119 1.08 1.89 11.87
N GLY A 120 2.28 1.39 11.59
CA GLY A 120 3.23 0.94 12.60
C GLY A 120 3.90 2.07 13.40
N LEU A 121 3.83 3.32 12.94
CA LEU A 121 4.38 4.47 13.67
C LEU A 121 3.42 4.93 14.77
N PRO A 122 3.89 5.12 16.02
CA PRO A 122 3.04 5.56 17.13
C PRO A 122 2.30 6.89 16.87
N GLY A 123 2.89 7.77 16.05
CA GLY A 123 2.28 9.05 15.66
C GLY A 123 1.23 8.95 14.54
N HIS A 124 0.99 7.78 13.98
CA HIS A 124 -0.04 7.59 12.96
C HIS A 124 -1.44 7.59 13.60
N ALA A 125 -2.39 8.35 13.02
CA ALA A 125 -3.74 8.50 13.58
C ALA A 125 -4.50 7.18 13.81
N GLY A 126 -4.21 6.15 12.99
CA GLY A 126 -4.82 4.82 13.09
C GLY A 126 -4.01 3.80 13.89
N HIS A 127 -2.88 4.18 14.49
CA HIS A 127 -1.95 3.24 15.13
C HIS A 127 -2.62 2.34 16.17
N GLU A 128 -3.35 2.92 17.13
CA GLU A 128 -4.00 2.18 18.20
C GLU A 128 -5.12 1.25 17.71
N ILE A 129 -5.81 1.62 16.62
CA ILE A 129 -6.81 0.77 15.97
C ILE A 129 -6.11 -0.40 15.28
N ALA A 130 -5.07 -0.12 14.51
CA ALA A 130 -4.27 -1.13 13.83
C ALA A 130 -3.70 -2.14 14.84
N ARG A 131 -3.10 -1.67 15.93
CA ARG A 131 -2.53 -2.50 17.00
C ARG A 131 -3.55 -3.43 17.67
N ARG A 132 -4.83 -3.03 17.74
CA ARG A 132 -5.90 -3.90 18.30
C ARG A 132 -6.44 -4.91 17.31
N GLN A 133 -6.48 -4.57 16.03
CA GLN A 133 -7.17 -5.36 15.00
C GLN A 133 -6.24 -6.20 14.14
N GLN A 134 -4.95 -5.90 14.16
CA GLN A 134 -3.95 -6.48 13.28
C GLN A 134 -2.82 -7.13 14.10
N SER A 135 -2.23 -8.18 13.54
CA SER A 135 -1.03 -8.82 14.11
C SER A 135 0.28 -8.28 13.52
N GLY A 136 0.19 -7.31 12.59
CA GLY A 136 1.28 -6.60 11.95
C GLY A 136 0.73 -5.45 11.12
N PHE A 137 1.60 -4.58 10.63
CA PHE A 137 1.19 -3.33 9.99
C PHE A 137 1.31 -3.36 8.45
N GLY A 138 1.65 -4.53 7.88
CA GLY A 138 1.80 -4.71 6.43
C GLY A 138 3.05 -4.04 5.86
N ALA A 139 3.08 -3.90 4.53
CA ALA A 139 4.22 -3.38 3.80
C ALA A 139 3.86 -2.24 2.83
N MET A 140 2.72 -1.61 3.07
CA MET A 140 2.29 -0.41 2.36
C MET A 140 2.55 0.81 3.22
N LEU A 141 3.23 1.80 2.66
CA LEU A 141 3.47 3.08 3.31
C LEU A 141 3.41 4.22 2.29
N SER A 142 3.31 5.43 2.78
CA SER A 142 3.52 6.63 1.98
C SER A 142 4.44 7.58 2.72
N PHE A 143 5.13 8.43 1.97
CA PHE A 143 5.93 9.48 2.56
C PHE A 143 5.88 10.74 1.69
N GLU A 144 6.20 11.87 2.28
CA GLU A 144 6.19 13.16 1.62
C GLU A 144 7.59 13.74 1.59
N LEU A 145 8.06 14.08 0.40
CA LEU A 145 9.33 14.76 0.20
C LEU A 145 9.17 16.28 0.38
N ARG A 146 10.18 16.90 0.98
CA ARG A 146 10.39 18.35 0.90
C ARG A 146 10.84 18.71 -0.52
N GLY A 147 10.72 19.97 -0.91
CA GLY A 147 11.18 20.44 -2.22
C GLY A 147 10.21 20.21 -3.39
N GLY A 148 9.04 19.59 -3.13
CA GLY A 148 7.95 19.49 -4.10
C GLY A 148 8.29 18.67 -5.34
N ALA A 149 7.81 19.10 -6.53
CA ALA A 149 7.91 18.33 -7.77
C ALA A 149 9.35 18.05 -8.20
N ALA A 150 10.24 19.03 -8.08
CA ALA A 150 11.65 18.88 -8.48
C ALA A 150 12.38 17.82 -7.63
N ALA A 151 12.10 17.79 -6.32
CA ALA A 151 12.65 16.77 -5.44
C ALA A 151 12.12 15.37 -5.76
N VAL A 152 10.81 15.26 -6.09
CA VAL A 152 10.20 13.98 -6.50
C VAL A 152 10.81 13.48 -7.80
N GLU A 153 10.98 14.34 -8.80
CA GLU A 153 11.60 13.99 -10.08
C GLU A 153 13.04 13.49 -9.90
N ALA A 154 13.85 14.23 -9.13
CA ALA A 154 15.23 13.85 -8.84
C ALA A 154 15.33 12.56 -8.01
N PHE A 155 14.42 12.35 -7.05
CA PHE A 155 14.34 11.13 -6.27
C PHE A 155 14.09 9.91 -7.15
N LEU A 156 13.12 10.00 -8.08
CA LEU A 156 12.68 8.89 -8.91
C LEU A 156 13.62 8.56 -10.08
N ALA A 157 14.49 9.49 -10.48
CA ALA A 157 15.23 9.43 -11.76
C ALA A 157 16.12 8.18 -11.92
N GLU A 158 16.71 7.68 -10.85
CA GLU A 158 17.73 6.60 -10.90
C GLU A 158 17.50 5.58 -9.78
N LEU A 159 16.24 5.22 -9.48
CA LEU A 159 15.94 4.10 -8.59
C LEU A 159 16.17 2.79 -9.33
N GLU A 160 16.85 1.85 -8.68
CA GLU A 160 17.19 0.54 -9.24
C GLU A 160 16.32 -0.58 -8.70
N CYS A 161 15.99 -0.56 -7.41
CA CYS A 161 15.15 -1.56 -6.74
C CYS A 161 13.68 -1.19 -6.79
N PHE A 162 13.35 0.10 -6.65
CA PHE A 162 11.97 0.56 -6.67
C PHE A 162 11.52 0.94 -8.08
N THR A 163 10.66 0.14 -8.66
CA THR A 163 10.07 0.45 -9.97
C THR A 163 8.96 1.48 -9.84
N LEU A 164 9.02 2.58 -10.63
CA LEU A 164 7.95 3.56 -10.73
C LEU A 164 6.75 2.93 -11.48
N ALA A 165 5.78 2.45 -10.75
CA ALA A 165 4.60 1.79 -11.28
C ALA A 165 3.41 1.87 -10.34
N GLU A 166 2.22 1.70 -10.90
CA GLU A 166 1.01 1.43 -10.14
C GLU A 166 1.00 -0.03 -9.66
N SER A 167 -0.04 -0.41 -8.93
CA SER A 167 -0.20 -1.71 -8.28
C SER A 167 0.50 -1.77 -6.92
N LEU A 168 0.57 -2.95 -6.32
CA LEU A 168 1.17 -3.22 -5.01
C LEU A 168 1.19 -4.73 -4.71
N GLY A 169 1.97 -5.11 -3.73
CA GLY A 169 1.89 -6.44 -3.10
C GLY A 169 2.49 -7.58 -3.90
N GLY A 170 3.24 -7.27 -4.97
CA GLY A 170 4.12 -8.20 -5.64
C GLY A 170 5.42 -8.42 -4.85
N VAL A 171 6.20 -9.40 -5.29
CA VAL A 171 7.52 -9.69 -4.72
C VAL A 171 8.51 -8.55 -4.96
N GLU A 172 8.29 -7.76 -6.00
CA GLU A 172 9.05 -6.56 -6.35
C GLU A 172 8.61 -5.33 -5.56
N SER A 173 9.54 -4.42 -5.29
CA SER A 173 9.28 -3.12 -4.70
C SER A 173 8.77 -2.13 -5.74
N LEU A 174 7.63 -1.50 -5.45
CA LEU A 174 7.01 -0.50 -6.33
C LEU A 174 6.89 0.84 -5.62
N ILE A 175 7.08 1.90 -6.38
CA ILE A 175 6.80 3.26 -5.93
C ILE A 175 5.85 3.93 -6.92
N SER A 176 4.91 4.71 -6.43
CA SER A 176 4.01 5.50 -7.28
C SER A 176 3.92 6.93 -6.79
N HIS A 177 3.74 7.85 -7.73
CA HIS A 177 3.48 9.26 -7.47
C HIS A 177 1.98 9.55 -7.68
N PRO A 178 1.15 9.55 -6.62
CA PRO A 178 -0.30 9.65 -6.77
C PRO A 178 -0.75 10.88 -7.56
N ALA A 179 -0.07 12.00 -7.39
CA ALA A 179 -0.45 13.26 -8.04
C ALA A 179 -0.39 13.22 -9.57
N SER A 180 0.56 12.47 -10.16
CA SER A 180 0.72 12.33 -11.62
C SER A 180 0.25 10.99 -12.19
N MET A 181 -0.12 10.02 -11.33
CA MET A 181 -0.49 8.66 -11.72
C MET A 181 -1.93 8.34 -11.26
N THR A 182 -2.09 7.69 -10.14
CA THR A 182 -3.39 7.16 -9.67
C THR A 182 -4.48 8.21 -9.44
N HIS A 183 -4.11 9.45 -9.20
CA HIS A 183 -5.03 10.57 -8.92
C HIS A 183 -4.85 11.75 -9.90
N ALA A 184 -4.20 11.52 -11.05
CA ALA A 184 -3.95 12.54 -12.06
C ALA A 184 -5.25 13.15 -12.64
N ALA A 185 -6.33 12.38 -12.68
CA ALA A 185 -7.64 12.84 -13.15
C ALA A 185 -8.42 13.70 -12.12
N MET A 186 -7.95 13.76 -10.86
CA MET A 186 -8.59 14.58 -9.83
C MET A 186 -8.22 16.05 -10.01
N GLU A 187 -9.21 16.94 -9.82
CA GLU A 187 -8.96 18.37 -9.68
C GLU A 187 -7.97 18.63 -8.53
N GLU A 188 -7.01 19.53 -8.77
CA GLU A 188 -5.93 19.81 -7.81
C GLU A 188 -6.47 20.17 -6.42
N SER A 189 -7.49 21.02 -6.35
CA SER A 189 -8.11 21.40 -5.09
C SER A 189 -8.74 20.23 -4.33
N ALA A 190 -9.33 19.25 -5.05
CA ALA A 190 -9.88 18.04 -4.45
C ALA A 190 -8.76 17.10 -3.98
N ARG A 191 -7.70 16.98 -4.77
CA ARG A 191 -6.52 16.19 -4.44
C ARG A 191 -5.83 16.71 -3.17
N LEU A 192 -5.63 18.02 -3.07
CA LEU A 192 -5.03 18.65 -1.89
C LEU A 192 -5.92 18.49 -0.63
N ARG A 193 -7.26 18.61 -0.77
CA ARG A 193 -8.18 18.33 0.35
C ARG A 193 -8.11 16.87 0.82
N ALA A 194 -7.82 15.94 -0.09
CA ALA A 194 -7.58 14.53 0.23
C ALA A 194 -6.19 14.25 0.84
N GLY A 195 -5.35 15.28 1.02
CA GLY A 195 -3.98 15.15 1.55
C GLY A 195 -2.96 14.63 0.53
N ILE A 196 -3.30 14.68 -0.77
CA ILE A 196 -2.43 14.20 -1.85
C ILE A 196 -1.70 15.40 -2.46
N GLY A 197 -0.62 15.80 -1.79
CA GLY A 197 0.29 16.84 -2.28
C GLY A 197 1.24 16.33 -3.37
N VAL A 198 1.90 17.27 -4.03
CA VAL A 198 2.88 16.99 -5.10
C VAL A 198 4.13 16.25 -4.60
N GLY A 199 4.44 16.33 -3.31
CA GLY A 199 5.58 15.63 -2.69
C GLY A 199 5.26 14.21 -2.22
N LEU A 200 3.99 13.77 -2.32
CA LEU A 200 3.56 12.48 -1.78
C LEU A 200 3.93 11.32 -2.71
N LEU A 201 4.60 10.33 -2.15
CA LEU A 201 4.94 9.06 -2.78
C LEU A 201 4.33 7.90 -1.99
N ARG A 202 3.85 6.87 -2.70
CA ARG A 202 3.35 5.62 -2.12
C ARG A 202 4.30 4.48 -2.45
N VAL A 203 4.65 3.69 -1.47
CA VAL A 203 5.55 2.54 -1.60
C VAL A 203 4.83 1.25 -1.28
N SER A 204 5.02 0.25 -2.13
CA SER A 204 4.78 -1.16 -1.86
C SER A 204 6.12 -1.83 -1.72
N VAL A 205 6.50 -2.19 -0.50
CA VAL A 205 7.81 -2.78 -0.24
C VAL A 205 7.78 -4.26 -0.60
N GLY A 206 8.73 -4.69 -1.43
CA GLY A 206 8.90 -6.07 -1.88
C GLY A 206 9.69 -6.95 -0.93
N ILE A 207 10.27 -8.02 -1.46
CA ILE A 207 11.03 -9.02 -0.70
C ILE A 207 12.50 -9.13 -1.13
N GLU A 208 13.02 -8.09 -1.78
CA GLU A 208 14.45 -7.94 -2.10
C GLU A 208 15.28 -7.88 -0.81
N ASP A 209 16.59 -7.86 -0.94
CA ASP A 209 17.48 -7.64 0.20
C ASP A 209 17.21 -6.26 0.83
N PRO A 210 16.95 -6.16 2.15
CA PRO A 210 16.64 -4.89 2.80
C PRO A 210 17.79 -3.87 2.72
N ALA A 211 19.05 -4.32 2.63
CA ALA A 211 20.19 -3.41 2.49
C ALA A 211 20.18 -2.73 1.10
N ASP A 212 19.83 -3.46 0.05
CA ASP A 212 19.69 -2.92 -1.30
C ASP A 212 18.55 -1.92 -1.37
N LEU A 213 17.40 -2.23 -0.77
CA LEU A 213 16.26 -1.32 -0.70
C LEU A 213 16.60 -0.01 0.02
N VAL A 214 17.28 -0.09 1.14
CA VAL A 214 17.71 1.09 1.90
C VAL A 214 18.73 1.90 1.13
N ALA A 215 19.71 1.27 0.48
CA ALA A 215 20.72 1.95 -0.31
C ALA A 215 20.13 2.70 -1.51
N ASP A 216 19.17 2.09 -2.20
CA ASP A 216 18.47 2.70 -3.34
C ASP A 216 17.64 3.94 -2.89
N LEU A 217 16.93 3.82 -1.77
CA LEU A 217 16.19 4.95 -1.19
C LEU A 217 17.12 6.08 -0.76
N ASP A 218 18.21 5.79 -0.04
CA ASP A 218 19.17 6.79 0.42
C ASP A 218 19.77 7.55 -0.77
N ALA A 219 20.17 6.85 -1.83
CA ALA A 219 20.67 7.48 -3.05
C ALA A 219 19.64 8.41 -3.69
N GLY A 220 18.37 7.98 -3.75
CA GLY A 220 17.25 8.80 -4.23
C GLY A 220 17.01 10.04 -3.36
N LEU A 221 17.01 9.88 -2.05
CA LEU A 221 16.81 10.96 -1.08
C LEU A 221 17.94 11.99 -1.15
N GLU A 222 19.19 11.56 -1.33
CA GLU A 222 20.32 12.46 -1.54
C GLU A 222 20.20 13.26 -2.85
N ARG A 223 19.65 12.66 -3.92
CA ARG A 223 19.33 13.40 -5.15
C ARG A 223 18.24 14.44 -4.91
N ALA A 224 17.20 14.10 -4.16
CA ALA A 224 16.11 15.01 -3.81
C ALA A 224 16.60 16.25 -3.03
N VAL A 225 17.51 16.06 -2.06
CA VAL A 225 18.13 17.18 -1.31
C VAL A 225 18.86 18.14 -2.24
N ARG A 226 19.60 17.64 -3.23
CA ARG A 226 20.36 18.46 -4.18
C ARG A 226 19.48 19.22 -5.15
N ALA A 227 18.27 18.72 -5.44
CA ALA A 227 17.30 19.33 -6.31
C ALA A 227 16.48 20.45 -5.64
N GLU A 228 16.46 20.51 -4.30
CA GLU A 228 15.83 21.62 -3.60
C GLU A 228 16.53 22.94 -3.99
N PRO A 229 15.78 23.96 -4.43
CA PRO A 229 16.36 25.29 -4.62
C PRO A 229 16.91 25.78 -3.29
N ALA A 230 18.18 26.23 -3.29
CA ALA A 230 18.81 26.76 -2.09
C ALA A 230 17.89 27.80 -1.44
N PRO A 231 17.70 27.79 -0.11
CA PRO A 231 16.83 28.75 0.56
C PRO A 231 17.26 30.16 0.13
N HIS A 232 16.36 30.87 -0.54
CA HIS A 232 16.62 32.25 -0.95
C HIS A 232 16.99 33.02 0.33
N LEU A 233 18.26 33.35 0.48
CA LEU A 233 18.72 34.35 1.42
C LEU A 233 17.87 35.58 1.15
N ARG A 234 16.90 35.86 2.02
CA ARG A 234 16.16 37.13 1.96
C ARG A 234 17.21 38.22 2.05
N ARG A 235 17.52 38.83 0.93
CA ARG A 235 18.26 40.09 0.94
C ARG A 235 17.39 41.06 1.71
N HIS A 236 17.78 41.37 2.94
CA HIS A 236 17.27 42.53 3.62
C HIS A 236 17.65 43.72 2.78
N ALA A 237 16.71 44.26 2.04
CA ALA A 237 16.84 45.59 1.47
C ALA A 237 16.81 46.56 2.66
N SER A 238 17.95 47.14 2.94
CA SER A 238 18.13 48.34 3.77
C SER A 238 17.61 49.56 3.07
#